data_08a3e6b736f3075b7a8de128676a3750
#
_entry.id   08a3e6b736f3075b7a8de128676a3750
#
_cell.length_a   1.000
_cell.length_b   1.000
_cell.length_c   1.000
_cell.angle_alpha   90.00
_cell.angle_beta   90.00
_cell.angle_gamma   90.00
#
_symmetry.space_group_name_H-M   'P 1'
#
loop_
_entity.id
_entity.type
_entity.pdbx_description
1 polymer ?
#
loop_
_entity_poly.entity_id
_entity_poly.type
_entity_poly.pdbx_seq_one_letter_code
_entity_poly.pdbx_strand_id
1 'polypeptide(L)'
;METSLAIETHGLARAFGDLRAVDGIDLSVPSGSFFGFLGPNGAGKSTTIKCLTGLLRPTSGTMRILGTDPLADPVAVKKQVGVVPEDLALFDRLTAAETLTFVGRVHGLPAATLESRMNELLELMSLGGARNDLVADFSHGMRKKLSLAAALLPAPRLLFLDEPFEGIDALASRQIKDLLHAFVSRGGTVFLTSHILEIVERLCDHIGIIASGKIVAQGPIGSLQEGRAGQSLEQLFIGLVGGEAYAPASLDWL
;
A
#
# COMPACT_ATOMS: atom_id res chain seq x y z
N MET A 1 -19.47 6.64 -18.14
CA MET A 1 -18.19 7.37 -17.91
C MET A 1 -17.13 6.31 -17.73
N GLU A 2 -16.11 6.28 -18.57
CA GLU A 2 -14.97 5.39 -18.36
C GLU A 2 -14.31 5.74 -17.04
N THR A 3 -14.23 4.77 -16.14
CA THR A 3 -13.56 4.94 -14.84
C THR A 3 -12.07 5.07 -15.12
N SER A 4 -11.47 6.22 -14.80
CA SER A 4 -10.03 6.40 -14.99
C SER A 4 -9.27 5.45 -14.05
N LEU A 5 -8.19 4.83 -14.55
CA LEU A 5 -7.34 3.93 -13.74
C LEU A 5 -6.18 4.71 -13.11
N ALA A 6 -5.95 4.47 -11.82
CA ALA A 6 -4.76 4.95 -11.11
C ALA A 6 -3.55 4.04 -11.35
N ILE A 7 -3.80 2.73 -11.50
CA ILE A 7 -2.78 1.74 -11.83
C ILE A 7 -3.34 0.84 -12.93
N GLU A 8 -2.55 0.61 -13.95
CA GLU A 8 -2.85 -0.32 -15.05
C GLU A 8 -1.60 -1.10 -15.39
N THR A 9 -1.69 -2.42 -15.48
CA THR A 9 -0.58 -3.26 -15.95
C THR A 9 -1.07 -4.28 -16.96
N HIS A 10 -0.19 -4.62 -17.92
CA HIS A 10 -0.44 -5.65 -18.93
C HIS A 10 0.74 -6.60 -18.99
N GLY A 11 0.51 -7.86 -18.61
CA GLY A 11 1.51 -8.91 -18.60
C GLY A 11 2.74 -8.58 -17.74
N LEU A 12 2.57 -7.78 -16.67
CA LEU A 12 3.69 -7.34 -15.83
C LEU A 12 4.34 -8.56 -15.17
N ALA A 13 5.64 -8.73 -15.39
CA ALA A 13 6.40 -9.83 -14.82
C ALA A 13 7.72 -9.37 -14.21
N ARG A 14 8.12 -10.05 -13.11
CA ARG A 14 9.44 -9.90 -12.51
C ARG A 14 10.00 -11.24 -12.10
N ALA A 15 11.14 -11.61 -12.68
CA ALA A 15 11.88 -12.80 -12.35
C ALA A 15 13.21 -12.46 -11.66
N PHE A 16 13.66 -13.36 -10.78
CA PHE A 16 14.97 -13.37 -10.12
C PHE A 16 15.60 -14.73 -10.37
N GLY A 17 16.46 -14.83 -11.39
CA GLY A 17 16.90 -16.13 -11.91
C GLY A 17 15.69 -16.95 -12.38
N ASP A 18 15.54 -18.15 -11.86
CA ASP A 18 14.44 -19.06 -12.20
C ASP A 18 13.13 -18.76 -11.44
N LEU A 19 13.20 -17.95 -10.39
CA LEU A 19 12.02 -17.58 -9.59
C LEU A 19 11.23 -16.46 -10.28
N ARG A 20 9.99 -16.75 -10.69
CA ARG A 20 9.03 -15.73 -11.16
C ARG A 20 8.22 -15.20 -9.98
N ALA A 21 8.70 -14.13 -9.37
CA ALA A 21 8.03 -13.50 -8.24
C ALA A 21 6.73 -12.78 -8.65
N VAL A 22 6.66 -12.27 -9.88
CA VAL A 22 5.45 -11.74 -10.53
C VAL A 22 5.42 -12.35 -11.93
N ASP A 23 4.33 -12.98 -12.32
CA ASP A 23 4.23 -13.81 -13.53
C ASP A 23 3.05 -13.36 -14.41
N GLY A 24 3.26 -12.28 -15.15
CA GLY A 24 2.33 -11.82 -16.17
C GLY A 24 1.02 -11.26 -15.63
N ILE A 25 1.06 -10.37 -14.63
CA ILE A 25 -0.17 -9.83 -14.03
C ILE A 25 -0.77 -8.68 -14.84
N ASP A 26 -2.11 -8.74 -15.00
CA ASP A 26 -2.96 -7.67 -15.51
C ASP A 26 -3.72 -7.08 -14.33
N LEU A 27 -3.33 -5.89 -13.88
CA LEU A 27 -3.89 -5.21 -12.72
C LEU A 27 -4.57 -3.92 -13.14
N SER A 28 -5.79 -3.70 -12.67
CA SER A 28 -6.58 -2.50 -12.92
C SER A 28 -7.10 -1.93 -11.61
N VAL A 29 -6.57 -0.77 -11.21
CA VAL A 29 -6.96 -0.07 -9.97
C VAL A 29 -7.69 1.21 -10.33
N PRO A 30 -8.98 1.35 -9.98
CA PRO A 30 -9.74 2.56 -10.25
C PRO A 30 -9.18 3.78 -9.49
N SER A 31 -9.20 4.95 -10.12
CA SER A 31 -8.87 6.21 -9.44
C SER A 31 -9.92 6.53 -8.37
N GLY A 32 -9.47 7.07 -7.22
CA GLY A 32 -10.34 7.40 -6.10
C GLY A 32 -10.82 6.17 -5.30
N SER A 33 -10.23 5.00 -5.51
CA SER A 33 -10.58 3.78 -4.79
C SER A 33 -9.65 3.49 -3.61
N PHE A 34 -10.15 2.70 -2.68
CA PHE A 34 -9.35 2.05 -1.65
C PHE A 34 -9.13 0.60 -2.06
N PHE A 35 -7.99 0.30 -2.67
CA PHE A 35 -7.68 -0.99 -3.27
C PHE A 35 -6.82 -1.85 -2.35
N GLY A 36 -7.29 -3.04 -1.98
CA GLY A 36 -6.55 -4.05 -1.22
C GLY A 36 -5.87 -5.07 -2.14
N PHE A 37 -4.57 -5.27 -2.01
CA PHE A 37 -3.82 -6.27 -2.76
C PHE A 37 -3.40 -7.40 -1.84
N LEU A 38 -4.12 -8.50 -1.91
CA LEU A 38 -4.10 -9.63 -0.99
C LEU A 38 -3.29 -10.80 -1.55
N GLY A 39 -2.66 -11.54 -0.66
CA GLY A 39 -1.96 -12.78 -1.03
C GLY A 39 -1.14 -13.32 0.14
N PRO A 40 -0.80 -14.60 0.14
CA PRO A 40 0.07 -15.19 1.14
C PRO A 40 1.48 -14.59 1.10
N ASN A 41 2.29 -14.87 2.12
CA ASN A 41 3.68 -14.48 2.12
C ASN A 41 4.41 -15.14 0.93
N GLY A 42 5.24 -14.37 0.26
CA GLY A 42 5.93 -14.83 -0.95
C GLY A 42 5.08 -14.82 -2.24
N ALA A 43 3.80 -14.43 -2.20
CA ALA A 43 2.94 -14.39 -3.40
C ALA A 43 3.35 -13.35 -4.45
N GLY A 44 4.23 -12.38 -4.11
CA GLY A 44 4.69 -11.34 -5.03
C GLY A 44 4.19 -9.92 -4.71
N LYS A 45 3.49 -9.69 -3.58
CA LYS A 45 2.91 -8.39 -3.22
C LYS A 45 3.92 -7.25 -3.19
N SER A 46 4.95 -7.33 -2.32
CA SER A 46 5.98 -6.30 -2.19
C SER A 46 6.83 -6.16 -3.46
N THR A 47 7.04 -7.26 -4.21
CA THR A 47 7.70 -7.21 -5.52
C THR A 47 6.87 -6.41 -6.53
N THR A 48 5.54 -6.60 -6.53
CA THR A 48 4.63 -5.83 -7.38
C THR A 48 4.69 -4.34 -7.04
N ILE A 49 4.58 -3.97 -5.75
CA ILE A 49 4.73 -2.56 -5.33
C ILE A 49 6.07 -1.99 -5.78
N LYS A 50 7.18 -2.71 -5.58
CA LYS A 50 8.50 -2.25 -6.00
C LYS A 50 8.61 -2.03 -7.52
N CYS A 51 7.91 -2.83 -8.33
CA CYS A 51 7.83 -2.60 -9.77
C CYS A 51 6.99 -1.35 -10.09
N LEU A 52 5.78 -1.23 -9.52
CA LEU A 52 4.87 -0.11 -9.75
C LEU A 52 5.45 1.24 -9.33
N THR A 53 6.26 1.26 -8.26
CA THR A 53 6.93 2.47 -7.75
C THR A 53 8.27 2.76 -8.44
N GLY A 54 8.69 1.90 -9.39
CA GLY A 54 9.94 2.06 -10.12
C GLY A 54 11.20 1.77 -9.30
N LEU A 55 11.07 1.10 -8.15
CA LEU A 55 12.21 0.60 -7.36
C LEU A 55 12.82 -0.67 -7.95
N LEU A 56 12.00 -1.47 -8.66
CA LEU A 56 12.44 -2.63 -9.42
C LEU A 56 12.00 -2.49 -10.89
N ARG A 57 12.91 -2.74 -11.81
CA ARG A 57 12.55 -2.80 -13.23
C ARG A 57 11.87 -4.14 -13.51
N PRO A 58 10.68 -4.17 -14.12
CA PRO A 58 10.05 -5.42 -14.54
C PRO A 58 10.91 -6.17 -15.58
N THR A 59 10.76 -7.49 -15.63
CA THR A 59 11.40 -8.32 -16.64
C THR A 59 10.67 -8.23 -17.98
N SER A 60 9.34 -8.10 -17.94
CA SER A 60 8.48 -7.92 -19.12
C SER A 60 7.13 -7.28 -18.73
N GLY A 61 6.32 -6.98 -19.73
CA GLY A 61 5.03 -6.32 -19.57
C GLY A 61 5.13 -4.80 -19.56
N THR A 62 3.98 -4.16 -19.42
CA THR A 62 3.85 -2.70 -19.38
C THR A 62 3.07 -2.27 -18.16
N MET A 63 3.23 -1.02 -17.73
CA MET A 63 2.49 -0.44 -16.62
C MET A 63 2.28 1.06 -16.82
N ARG A 64 1.16 1.56 -16.30
CA ARG A 64 0.84 2.98 -16.21
C ARG A 64 0.41 3.33 -14.79
N ILE A 65 0.97 4.39 -14.26
CA ILE A 65 0.63 4.94 -12.96
C ILE A 65 0.08 6.34 -13.19
N LEU A 66 -1.18 6.58 -12.85
CA LEU A 66 -1.89 7.84 -13.15
C LEU A 66 -1.74 8.25 -14.62
N GLY A 67 -1.78 7.26 -15.54
CA GLY A 67 -1.64 7.45 -16.99
C GLY A 67 -0.20 7.57 -17.50
N THR A 68 0.82 7.63 -16.62
CA THR A 68 2.23 7.79 -16.98
C THR A 68 2.98 6.47 -16.84
N ASP A 69 3.85 6.15 -17.80
CA ASP A 69 4.78 5.01 -17.69
C ASP A 69 5.93 5.38 -16.73
N PRO A 70 6.08 4.71 -15.57
CA PRO A 70 7.12 5.02 -14.59
C PRO A 70 8.55 4.68 -15.06
N LEU A 71 8.71 3.93 -16.15
CA LEU A 71 10.02 3.67 -16.76
C LEU A 71 10.42 4.78 -17.75
N ALA A 72 9.44 5.40 -18.38
CA ALA A 72 9.67 6.51 -19.33
C ALA A 72 9.85 7.84 -18.59
N ASP A 73 9.01 8.13 -17.60
CA ASP A 73 9.12 9.34 -16.79
C ASP A 73 8.96 9.04 -15.28
N PRO A 74 10.02 8.51 -14.64
CA PRO A 74 9.99 8.15 -13.23
C PRO A 74 9.81 9.36 -12.30
N VAL A 75 10.25 10.55 -12.71
CA VAL A 75 10.15 11.77 -11.90
C VAL A 75 8.71 12.27 -11.86
N ALA A 76 8.02 12.28 -12.99
CA ALA A 76 6.62 12.69 -13.06
C ALA A 76 5.74 11.76 -12.19
N VAL A 77 5.99 10.45 -12.22
CA VAL A 77 5.28 9.49 -11.37
C VAL A 77 5.60 9.73 -9.89
N LYS A 78 6.89 9.80 -9.51
CA LYS A 78 7.31 9.97 -8.10
C LYS A 78 6.79 11.25 -7.46
N LYS A 79 6.55 12.31 -8.24
CA LYS A 79 5.93 13.55 -7.74
C LYS A 79 4.46 13.39 -7.35
N GLN A 80 3.78 12.38 -7.88
CA GLN A 80 2.34 12.16 -7.68
C GLN A 80 2.02 10.98 -6.77
N VAL A 81 3.04 10.21 -6.36
CA VAL A 81 2.85 9.03 -5.51
C VAL A 81 3.52 9.20 -4.15
N GLY A 82 2.91 8.66 -3.11
CA GLY A 82 3.52 8.45 -1.81
C GLY A 82 3.71 6.95 -1.57
N VAL A 83 4.79 6.58 -0.91
CA VAL A 83 5.12 5.16 -0.65
C VAL A 83 5.45 4.98 0.82
N VAL A 84 4.79 4.04 1.47
CA VAL A 84 5.14 3.53 2.81
C VAL A 84 5.55 2.07 2.63
N PRO A 85 6.85 1.77 2.60
CA PRO A 85 7.32 0.39 2.46
C PRO A 85 7.15 -0.38 3.77
N GLU A 86 7.15 -1.70 3.70
CA GLU A 86 7.14 -2.60 4.87
C GLU A 86 8.35 -2.30 5.79
N ASP A 87 9.56 -2.27 5.20
CA ASP A 87 10.77 -1.78 5.86
C ASP A 87 10.80 -0.26 5.81
N LEU A 88 10.45 0.40 6.89
CA LEU A 88 10.15 1.85 6.94
C LEU A 88 11.28 2.80 6.55
N ALA A 89 12.43 2.37 6.12
CA ALA A 89 13.55 3.12 5.52
C ALA A 89 13.73 4.58 6.00
N LEU A 90 13.48 4.85 7.29
CA LEU A 90 13.64 6.17 7.92
C LEU A 90 15.09 6.38 8.37
N PHE A 91 15.52 7.63 8.41
CA PHE A 91 16.86 8.00 8.88
C PHE A 91 16.86 8.13 10.41
N ASP A 92 17.43 7.15 11.10
CA ASP A 92 17.45 7.09 12.58
C ASP A 92 18.08 8.32 13.25
N ARG A 93 19.03 8.98 12.58
CA ARG A 93 19.77 10.15 13.10
C ARG A 93 19.11 11.50 12.79
N LEU A 94 17.94 11.48 12.16
CA LEU A 94 17.14 12.69 11.97
C LEU A 94 16.02 12.74 13.00
N THR A 95 15.60 13.94 13.37
CA THR A 95 14.35 14.16 14.10
C THR A 95 13.14 13.98 13.17
N ALA A 96 11.92 13.90 13.75
CA ALA A 96 10.70 13.87 12.94
C ALA A 96 10.60 15.11 12.04
N ALA A 97 10.87 16.31 12.57
CA ALA A 97 10.85 17.55 11.79
C ALA A 97 11.91 17.58 10.69
N GLU A 98 13.13 17.11 10.96
CA GLU A 98 14.20 17.03 9.95
C GLU A 98 13.86 16.03 8.85
N THR A 99 13.26 14.87 9.21
CA THR A 99 12.79 13.86 8.25
C THR A 99 11.76 14.44 7.29
N LEU A 100 10.72 15.11 7.81
CA LEU A 100 9.71 15.75 6.97
C LEU A 100 10.28 16.93 6.17
N THR A 101 11.19 17.70 6.75
CA THR A 101 11.90 18.78 6.05
C THR A 101 12.71 18.24 4.87
N PHE A 102 13.43 17.14 5.07
CA PHE A 102 14.20 16.48 4.01
C PHE A 102 13.28 16.07 2.85
N VAL A 103 12.19 15.35 3.16
CA VAL A 103 11.23 14.88 2.14
C VAL A 103 10.60 16.06 1.40
N GLY A 104 10.14 17.09 2.11
CA GLY A 104 9.53 18.26 1.49
C GLY A 104 10.48 19.02 0.56
N ARG A 105 11.76 19.14 0.94
CA ARG A 105 12.80 19.76 0.09
C ARG A 105 13.11 18.93 -1.15
N VAL A 106 13.19 17.60 -1.03
CA VAL A 106 13.38 16.70 -2.18
C VAL A 106 12.24 16.84 -3.18
N HIS A 107 11.00 17.03 -2.68
CA HIS A 107 9.82 17.26 -3.53
C HIS A 107 9.66 18.72 -4.01
N GLY A 108 10.58 19.64 -3.60
CA GLY A 108 10.56 21.03 -4.03
C GLY A 108 9.45 21.87 -3.39
N LEU A 109 8.95 21.50 -2.21
CA LEU A 109 7.91 22.25 -1.52
C LEU A 109 8.44 23.64 -1.08
N PRO A 110 7.67 24.72 -1.30
CA PRO A 110 7.98 26.03 -0.73
C PRO A 110 8.03 25.97 0.80
N ALA A 111 8.94 26.72 1.43
CA ALA A 111 9.19 26.65 2.87
C ALA A 111 7.90 26.86 3.71
N ALA A 112 7.07 27.83 3.36
CA ALA A 112 5.82 28.08 4.07
C ALA A 112 4.82 26.92 3.96
N THR A 113 4.69 26.30 2.77
CA THR A 113 3.84 25.13 2.55
C THR A 113 4.36 23.93 3.33
N LEU A 114 5.67 23.71 3.30
CA LEU A 114 6.33 22.64 4.04
C LEU A 114 6.05 22.76 5.54
N GLU A 115 6.29 23.92 6.13
CA GLU A 115 6.09 24.15 7.57
C GLU A 115 4.62 23.95 7.97
N SER A 116 3.68 24.50 7.19
CA SER A 116 2.24 24.35 7.45
C SER A 116 1.81 22.87 7.41
N ARG A 117 2.17 22.14 6.34
CA ARG A 117 1.80 20.73 6.19
C ARG A 117 2.49 19.83 7.22
N MET A 118 3.75 20.12 7.54
CA MET A 118 4.50 19.38 8.56
C MET A 118 3.81 19.49 9.91
N ASN A 119 3.44 20.72 10.34
CA ASN A 119 2.75 20.93 11.61
C ASN A 119 1.41 20.19 11.64
N GLU A 120 0.60 20.31 10.58
CA GLU A 120 -0.69 19.62 10.47
C GLU A 120 -0.53 18.09 10.54
N LEU A 121 0.42 17.51 9.80
CA LEU A 121 0.65 16.07 9.79
C LEU A 121 1.17 15.55 11.13
N LEU A 122 2.09 16.26 11.79
CA LEU A 122 2.58 15.87 13.11
C LEU A 122 1.46 15.87 14.16
N GLU A 123 0.56 16.86 14.13
CA GLU A 123 -0.61 16.90 15.01
C GLU A 123 -1.58 15.76 14.70
N LEU A 124 -1.96 15.56 13.43
CA LEU A 124 -2.86 14.48 13.00
C LEU A 124 -2.33 13.09 13.40
N MET A 125 -1.03 12.89 13.36
CA MET A 125 -0.36 11.64 13.75
C MET A 125 -0.08 11.53 15.25
N SER A 126 -0.43 12.55 16.05
CA SER A 126 -0.09 12.64 17.48
C SER A 126 1.43 12.53 17.72
N LEU A 127 2.21 13.14 16.83
CA LEU A 127 3.68 13.22 16.90
C LEU A 127 4.17 14.65 17.23
N GLY A 128 3.26 15.60 17.49
CA GLY A 128 3.61 17.00 17.79
C GLY A 128 4.60 17.12 18.95
N GLY A 129 4.36 16.40 20.05
CA GLY A 129 5.25 16.35 21.21
C GLY A 129 6.64 15.73 20.94
N ALA A 130 6.74 14.85 19.95
CA ALA A 130 7.98 14.18 19.55
C ALA A 130 8.64 14.81 18.31
N ARG A 131 8.24 16.03 17.94
CA ARG A 131 8.74 16.74 16.75
C ARG A 131 10.27 16.79 16.66
N ASN A 132 10.92 17.01 17.79
CA ASN A 132 12.37 17.19 17.89
C ASN A 132 13.10 15.95 18.42
N ASP A 133 12.38 14.83 18.64
CA ASP A 133 12.99 13.59 19.07
C ASP A 133 13.58 12.85 17.86
N LEU A 134 14.66 12.11 18.09
CA LEU A 134 15.31 11.32 17.05
C LEU A 134 14.40 10.15 16.64
N VAL A 135 14.37 9.86 15.35
CA VAL A 135 13.65 8.69 14.83
C VAL A 135 14.16 7.38 15.44
N ALA A 136 15.43 7.33 15.86
CA ALA A 136 16.00 6.20 16.60
C ALA A 136 15.20 5.84 17.85
N ASP A 137 14.63 6.83 18.54
CA ASP A 137 13.91 6.66 19.80
C ASP A 137 12.41 6.38 19.61
N PHE A 138 11.93 6.36 18.34
CA PHE A 138 10.53 6.13 18.04
C PHE A 138 10.15 4.66 18.19
N SER A 139 8.97 4.42 18.77
CA SER A 139 8.33 3.11 18.70
C SER A 139 8.02 2.74 17.25
N HIS A 140 7.78 1.45 16.98
CA HIS A 140 7.41 1.00 15.63
C HIS A 140 6.17 1.72 15.10
N GLY A 141 5.14 1.91 15.94
CA GLY A 141 3.94 2.67 15.58
C GLY A 141 4.22 4.15 15.27
N MET A 142 5.10 4.82 16.04
CA MET A 142 5.52 6.19 15.74
C MET A 142 6.29 6.27 14.42
N ARG A 143 7.16 5.32 14.13
CA ARG A 143 7.88 5.21 12.84
C ARG A 143 6.90 5.03 11.68
N LYS A 144 5.88 4.17 11.80
CA LYS A 144 4.84 4.01 10.77
C LYS A 144 4.05 5.29 10.53
N LYS A 145 3.64 5.98 11.60
CA LYS A 145 2.97 7.29 11.50
C LYS A 145 3.84 8.34 10.82
N LEU A 146 5.12 8.43 11.17
CA LEU A 146 6.05 9.37 10.54
C LEU A 146 6.28 9.03 9.06
N SER A 147 6.42 7.76 8.70
CA SER A 147 6.54 7.31 7.32
C SER A 147 5.29 7.66 6.49
N LEU A 148 4.09 7.49 7.06
CA LEU A 148 2.85 7.90 6.40
C LEU A 148 2.75 9.42 6.28
N ALA A 149 3.15 10.19 7.30
CA ALA A 149 3.23 11.64 7.22
C ALA A 149 4.18 12.09 6.11
N ALA A 150 5.36 11.46 6.00
CA ALA A 150 6.33 11.74 4.95
C ALA A 150 5.76 11.43 3.54
N ALA A 151 5.04 10.32 3.39
CA ALA A 151 4.39 9.95 2.13
C ALA A 151 3.27 10.92 1.73
N LEU A 152 2.54 11.49 2.69
CA LEU A 152 1.44 12.43 2.47
C LEU A 152 1.90 13.88 2.26
N LEU A 153 3.06 14.26 2.81
CA LEU A 153 3.56 15.65 2.81
C LEU A 153 3.59 16.32 1.42
N PRO A 154 3.98 15.60 0.33
CA PRO A 154 3.94 16.16 -1.03
C PRO A 154 2.52 16.32 -1.61
N ALA A 155 1.47 15.91 -0.91
CA ALA A 155 0.10 15.80 -1.40
C ALA A 155 -0.01 14.90 -2.66
N PRO A 156 0.32 13.61 -2.55
CA PRO A 156 0.23 12.67 -3.66
C PRO A 156 -1.22 12.46 -4.10
N ARG A 157 -1.40 11.87 -5.29
CA ARG A 157 -2.70 11.42 -5.79
C ARG A 157 -2.92 9.93 -5.56
N LEU A 158 -1.83 9.17 -5.35
CA LEU A 158 -1.85 7.73 -5.11
C LEU A 158 -0.88 7.38 -3.98
N LEU A 159 -1.34 6.59 -3.01
CA LEU A 159 -0.52 6.04 -1.93
C LEU A 159 -0.32 4.53 -2.15
N PHE A 160 0.93 4.09 -2.10
CA PHE A 160 1.31 2.69 -1.98
C PHE A 160 1.69 2.40 -0.52
N LEU A 161 1.00 1.46 0.09
CA LEU A 161 1.20 1.09 1.50
C LEU A 161 1.47 -0.42 1.59
N ASP A 162 2.68 -0.78 2.01
CA ASP A 162 3.07 -2.19 2.16
C ASP A 162 2.92 -2.60 3.63
N GLU A 163 1.91 -3.42 3.95
CA GLU A 163 1.54 -3.89 5.30
C GLU A 163 1.43 -2.76 6.35
N PRO A 164 0.63 -1.70 6.10
CA PRO A 164 0.65 -0.48 6.92
C PRO A 164 0.12 -0.68 8.34
N PHE A 165 -0.60 -1.77 8.61
CA PHE A 165 -1.25 -2.04 9.90
C PHE A 165 -0.53 -3.09 10.74
N GLU A 166 0.55 -3.68 10.23
CA GLU A 166 1.31 -4.69 10.95
C GLU A 166 2.11 -4.05 12.11
N GLY A 167 2.07 -4.68 13.28
CA GLY A 167 2.87 -4.29 14.45
C GLY A 167 2.51 -2.94 15.08
N ILE A 168 1.30 -2.42 14.84
CA ILE A 168 0.80 -1.19 15.46
C ILE A 168 -0.36 -1.47 16.41
N ASP A 169 -0.50 -0.63 17.44
CA ASP A 169 -1.60 -0.72 18.39
C ASP A 169 -2.95 -0.26 17.78
N ALA A 170 -4.05 -0.56 18.48
CA ALA A 170 -5.39 -0.27 18.00
C ALA A 170 -5.65 1.23 17.81
N LEU A 171 -5.07 2.11 18.64
CA LEU A 171 -5.26 3.56 18.55
C LEU A 171 -4.54 4.12 17.31
N ALA A 172 -3.28 3.74 17.10
CA ALA A 172 -2.52 4.11 15.92
C ALA A 172 -3.18 3.57 14.64
N SER A 173 -3.66 2.32 14.67
CA SER A 173 -4.40 1.72 13.56
C SER A 173 -5.65 2.54 13.20
N ARG A 174 -6.43 2.97 14.21
CA ARG A 174 -7.62 3.80 14.00
C ARG A 174 -7.27 5.15 13.36
N GLN A 175 -6.27 5.85 13.90
CA GLN A 175 -5.83 7.14 13.35
C GLN A 175 -5.40 7.04 11.88
N ILE A 176 -4.63 5.99 11.53
CA ILE A 176 -4.23 5.74 10.15
C ILE A 176 -5.44 5.46 9.26
N LYS A 177 -6.40 4.64 9.70
CA LYS A 177 -7.63 4.34 8.95
C LYS A 177 -8.44 5.60 8.66
N ASP A 178 -8.69 6.41 9.69
CA ASP A 178 -9.46 7.66 9.58
C ASP A 178 -8.79 8.62 8.57
N LEU A 179 -7.47 8.75 8.63
CA LEU A 179 -6.70 9.57 7.70
C LEU A 179 -6.77 9.07 6.25
N LEU A 180 -6.63 7.74 6.04
CA LEU A 180 -6.70 7.15 4.71
C LEU A 180 -8.11 7.27 4.11
N HIS A 181 -9.17 7.13 4.92
CA HIS A 181 -10.53 7.41 4.48
C HIS A 181 -10.73 8.88 4.07
N ALA A 182 -10.19 9.82 4.86
CA ALA A 182 -10.23 11.24 4.51
C ALA A 182 -9.44 11.53 3.22
N PHE A 183 -8.35 10.83 2.97
CA PHE A 183 -7.56 10.94 1.73
C PHE A 183 -8.37 10.45 0.51
N VAL A 184 -8.99 9.27 0.60
CA VAL A 184 -9.82 8.71 -0.49
C VAL A 184 -11.07 9.56 -0.74
N SER A 185 -11.74 10.06 0.30
CA SER A 185 -12.93 10.92 0.17
C SER A 185 -12.64 12.25 -0.55
N ARG A 186 -11.36 12.67 -0.59
CA ARG A 186 -10.88 13.84 -1.34
C ARG A 186 -10.38 13.50 -2.75
N GLY A 187 -10.65 12.28 -3.22
CA GLY A 187 -10.27 11.80 -4.57
C GLY A 187 -8.89 11.17 -4.67
N GLY A 188 -8.19 10.97 -3.56
CA GLY A 188 -6.95 10.19 -3.53
C GLY A 188 -7.23 8.70 -3.77
N THR A 189 -6.22 7.97 -4.23
CA THR A 189 -6.27 6.51 -4.40
C THR A 189 -5.33 5.86 -3.40
N VAL A 190 -5.77 4.80 -2.74
CA VAL A 190 -4.92 3.99 -1.85
C VAL A 190 -4.77 2.59 -2.43
N PHE A 191 -3.53 2.15 -2.60
CA PHE A 191 -3.18 0.78 -2.91
C PHE A 191 -2.43 0.20 -1.72
N LEU A 192 -3.05 -0.73 -1.00
CA LEU A 192 -2.42 -1.34 0.16
C LEU A 192 -2.26 -2.84 -0.02
N THR A 193 -1.15 -3.38 0.49
CA THR A 193 -1.02 -4.83 0.73
C THR A 193 -1.43 -5.15 2.16
N SER A 194 -2.04 -6.29 2.35
CA SER A 194 -2.29 -6.85 3.67
C SER A 194 -2.48 -8.37 3.62
N HIS A 195 -2.11 -9.03 4.70
CA HIS A 195 -2.49 -10.41 4.99
C HIS A 195 -3.65 -10.48 6.02
N ILE A 196 -4.08 -9.34 6.56
CA ILE A 196 -5.17 -9.23 7.54
C ILE A 196 -6.47 -8.93 6.80
N LEU A 197 -7.24 -9.97 6.49
CA LEU A 197 -8.44 -9.89 5.66
C LEU A 197 -9.53 -8.99 6.25
N GLU A 198 -9.72 -9.01 7.60
CA GLU A 198 -10.70 -8.14 8.25
C GLU A 198 -10.45 -6.64 8.02
N ILE A 199 -9.17 -6.24 7.96
CA ILE A 199 -8.81 -4.83 7.69
C ILE A 199 -9.21 -4.48 6.27
N VAL A 200 -8.91 -5.34 5.31
CA VAL A 200 -9.23 -5.12 3.91
C VAL A 200 -10.74 -5.09 3.67
N GLU A 201 -11.48 -6.02 4.27
CA GLU A 201 -12.95 -6.07 4.15
C GLU A 201 -13.64 -4.80 4.68
N ARG A 202 -13.04 -4.16 5.70
CA ARG A 202 -13.58 -2.92 6.29
C ARG A 202 -13.15 -1.63 5.59
N LEU A 203 -11.99 -1.63 4.94
CA LEU A 203 -11.41 -0.41 4.37
C LEU A 203 -11.53 -0.32 2.87
N CYS A 204 -11.44 -1.46 2.17
CA CYS A 204 -11.32 -1.48 0.73
C CYS A 204 -12.67 -1.60 0.05
N ASP A 205 -12.84 -0.90 -1.06
CA ASP A 205 -13.96 -1.05 -1.98
C ASP A 205 -13.63 -2.02 -3.13
N HIS A 206 -12.34 -2.15 -3.47
CA HIS A 206 -11.81 -3.05 -4.50
C HIS A 206 -10.67 -3.88 -3.95
N ILE A 207 -10.52 -5.09 -4.49
CA ILE A 207 -9.40 -5.98 -4.16
C ILE A 207 -8.80 -6.64 -5.40
N GLY A 208 -7.54 -7.01 -5.26
CA GLY A 208 -6.85 -7.96 -6.13
C GLY A 208 -6.21 -9.05 -5.28
N ILE A 209 -6.40 -10.30 -5.65
CA ILE A 209 -5.81 -11.45 -4.95
C ILE A 209 -4.70 -12.01 -5.83
N ILE A 210 -3.48 -12.07 -5.27
CA ILE A 210 -2.31 -12.64 -5.93
C ILE A 210 -1.89 -13.93 -5.23
N ALA A 211 -1.64 -14.97 -6.03
CA ALA A 211 -1.11 -16.24 -5.58
C ALA A 211 -0.04 -16.73 -6.56
N SER A 212 1.12 -17.17 -6.05
CA SER A 212 2.24 -17.65 -6.86
C SER A 212 2.59 -16.73 -8.04
N GLY A 213 2.60 -15.42 -7.78
CA GLY A 213 2.94 -14.39 -8.78
C GLY A 213 1.82 -14.05 -9.76
N LYS A 214 0.62 -14.64 -9.68
CA LYS A 214 -0.50 -14.42 -10.60
C LYS A 214 -1.71 -13.84 -9.91
N ILE A 215 -2.46 -12.96 -10.59
CA ILE A 215 -3.76 -12.50 -10.11
C ILE A 215 -4.77 -13.63 -10.32
N VAL A 216 -5.39 -14.06 -9.22
CA VAL A 216 -6.43 -15.11 -9.23
C VAL A 216 -7.84 -14.53 -9.16
N ALA A 217 -7.99 -13.31 -8.66
CA ALA A 217 -9.24 -12.53 -8.69
C ALA A 217 -8.93 -11.05 -8.55
N GLN A 218 -9.75 -10.18 -9.17
CA GLN A 218 -9.75 -8.74 -8.92
C GLN A 218 -11.11 -8.13 -9.22
N GLY A 219 -11.47 -7.08 -8.50
CA GLY A 219 -12.70 -6.32 -8.71
C GLY A 219 -13.27 -5.71 -7.43
N PRO A 220 -14.47 -5.12 -7.50
CA PRO A 220 -15.22 -4.68 -6.32
C PRO A 220 -15.47 -5.85 -5.37
N ILE A 221 -15.30 -5.62 -4.05
CA ILE A 221 -15.49 -6.69 -3.03
C ILE A 221 -16.90 -7.29 -3.14
N GLY A 222 -17.93 -6.42 -3.26
CA GLY A 222 -19.31 -6.89 -3.39
C GLY A 222 -19.53 -7.84 -4.57
N SER A 223 -18.95 -7.51 -5.75
CA SER A 223 -19.08 -8.37 -6.95
C SER A 223 -18.35 -9.71 -6.82
N LEU A 224 -17.24 -9.75 -6.11
CA LEU A 224 -16.50 -11.00 -5.87
C LEU A 224 -17.22 -11.93 -4.87
N GLN A 225 -18.09 -11.37 -4.03
CA GLN A 225 -18.95 -12.09 -3.08
C GLN A 225 -20.33 -12.44 -3.70
N GLU A 226 -20.72 -11.85 -4.85
CA GLU A 226 -21.97 -12.15 -5.53
C GLU A 226 -22.04 -13.63 -5.93
N GLY A 227 -23.20 -14.25 -5.67
CA GLY A 227 -23.42 -15.69 -5.89
C GLY A 227 -22.86 -16.61 -4.80
N ARG A 228 -22.21 -16.05 -3.79
CA ARG A 228 -21.63 -16.76 -2.64
C ARG A 228 -22.22 -16.22 -1.34
N ALA A 229 -23.57 -16.07 -1.30
CA ALA A 229 -24.29 -15.45 -0.19
C ALA A 229 -23.85 -16.01 1.17
N GLY A 230 -23.31 -15.13 2.04
CA GLY A 230 -22.86 -15.48 3.39
C GLY A 230 -21.39 -15.92 3.50
N GLN A 231 -20.61 -15.93 2.42
CA GLN A 231 -19.17 -16.16 2.51
C GLN A 231 -18.42 -14.88 2.91
N SER A 232 -17.56 -14.99 3.93
CA SER A 232 -16.62 -13.92 4.29
C SER A 232 -15.51 -13.79 3.22
N LEU A 233 -14.83 -12.64 3.21
CA LEU A 233 -13.64 -12.46 2.38
C LEU A 233 -12.57 -13.51 2.67
N GLU A 234 -12.49 -13.98 3.92
CA GLU A 234 -11.58 -15.05 4.34
C GLU A 234 -11.89 -16.39 3.62
N GLN A 235 -13.16 -16.78 3.59
CA GLN A 235 -13.59 -18.02 2.90
C GLN A 235 -13.33 -17.94 1.39
N LEU A 236 -13.58 -16.75 0.80
CA LEU A 236 -13.25 -16.49 -0.60
C LEU A 236 -11.75 -16.63 -0.85
N PHE A 237 -10.94 -16.02 0.01
CA PHE A 237 -9.48 -16.03 -0.08
C PHE A 237 -8.94 -17.47 0.04
N ILE A 238 -9.36 -18.21 1.06
CA ILE A 238 -8.97 -19.62 1.25
C ILE A 238 -9.34 -20.46 0.04
N GLY A 239 -10.55 -20.29 -0.50
CA GLY A 239 -11.01 -21.03 -1.68
C GLY A 239 -10.22 -20.72 -2.96
N LEU A 240 -9.66 -19.51 -3.10
CA LEU A 240 -8.87 -19.10 -4.27
C LEU A 240 -7.37 -19.39 -4.14
N VAL A 241 -6.84 -19.36 -2.92
CA VAL A 241 -5.39 -19.44 -2.65
C VAL A 241 -4.99 -20.75 -1.99
N GLY A 242 -5.90 -21.38 -1.21
CA GLY A 242 -5.71 -22.65 -0.55
C GLY A 242 -5.94 -23.80 -1.52
N GLY A 243 -4.92 -24.17 -2.32
CA GLY A 243 -4.96 -25.41 -3.09
C GLY A 243 -5.23 -26.61 -2.16
N GLU A 244 -6.12 -27.53 -2.59
CA GLU A 244 -6.57 -28.77 -1.93
C GLU A 244 -6.76 -28.69 -0.41
N ALA A 245 -8.01 -28.65 0.00
CA ALA A 245 -8.58 -28.82 1.32
C ALA A 245 -7.59 -28.79 2.51
N TYR A 246 -7.59 -27.68 3.26
CA TYR A 246 -7.17 -27.70 4.64
C TYR A 246 -8.05 -28.72 5.38
N ALA A 247 -7.65 -29.98 5.39
CA ALA A 247 -8.22 -30.97 6.28
C ALA A 247 -7.79 -30.56 7.70
N PRO A 248 -8.73 -30.32 8.63
CA PRO A 248 -8.36 -30.07 10.01
C PRO A 248 -7.50 -31.23 10.48
N ALA A 249 -6.30 -30.91 10.99
CA ALA A 249 -5.45 -31.93 11.58
C ALA A 249 -6.24 -32.61 12.70
N SER A 250 -6.57 -33.91 12.53
CA SER A 250 -7.09 -34.69 13.63
C SER A 250 -5.95 -34.91 14.61
N LEU A 251 -6.02 -34.26 15.75
CA LEU A 251 -5.10 -34.50 16.83
C LEU A 251 -5.65 -35.71 17.61
N ASP A 252 -5.31 -36.93 17.15
CA ASP A 252 -5.84 -38.18 17.70
C ASP A 252 -5.38 -38.46 19.14
N TRP A 253 -4.62 -37.54 19.74
CA TRP A 253 -4.10 -37.58 21.09
C TRP A 253 -4.73 -36.53 22.04
N LEU A 254 -5.63 -35.69 21.59
CA LEU A 254 -6.54 -34.84 22.37
C LEU A 254 -7.88 -35.56 22.61
#